data_5dc514493f85dac6d9d68ec4deae71aa
#
_entry.id   5dc514493f85dac6d9d68ec4deae71aa
#
_cell.length_a   1.000
_cell.length_b   1.000
_cell.length_c   1.000
_cell.angle_alpha   90.00
_cell.angle_beta   90.00
_cell.angle_gamma   90.00
#
_symmetry.space_group_name_H-M   'P 1'
#
loop_
_entity.id
_entity.type
_entity.pdbx_description
1 polymer ?
#
loop_
_entity_poly.entity_id
_entity_poly.type
_entity_poly.pdbx_seq_one_letter_code
_entity_poly.pdbx_strand_id
1 'polypeptide(L)'
;MAKQIKQGEDARKALCAGIDTLANTVKTTLGPKGRNVVLGKKFGSPLITNDGVTIAKEIELKDAFENMGAQLVREVATRTNDAAGDGTTTATVLAQALVNEGMKNVAAGANPMDVKRGMQKAVKCAVEAFAANSQKVNGSKDIARVGTVSAGDPVIGQLIADAMEKVSADGVITIEENKMTAETYSEIVEGMQFDRGYLTPYMVTDTEKMVADLDDAAILITDKKITVIQDLLPLLEQIVKTGKKLLIIAEDIEGEALSTLIVNRLRGTFT
;
A
#
# COMPACT_ATOMS: atom_id res chain seq x y z
N MET A 1 7.98 14.58 27.20
CA MET A 1 7.16 13.66 28.03
C MET A 1 8.08 12.69 28.76
N ALA A 2 7.83 12.43 30.06
CA ALA A 2 8.56 11.42 30.79
C ALA A 2 8.22 10.02 30.20
N LYS A 3 9.26 9.18 30.08
CA LYS A 3 9.08 7.79 29.60
C LYS A 3 8.67 6.89 30.77
N GLN A 4 7.68 6.04 30.54
CA GLN A 4 7.34 4.94 31.45
C GLN A 4 8.19 3.72 31.10
N ILE A 5 8.69 3.00 32.09
CA ILE A 5 9.53 1.83 31.89
C ILE A 5 8.87 0.66 32.60
N LYS A 6 8.65 -0.45 31.88
CA LYS A 6 8.16 -1.73 32.41
C LYS A 6 9.17 -2.81 32.05
N GLN A 7 9.46 -3.72 32.97
CA GLN A 7 10.50 -4.74 32.76
C GLN A 7 10.01 -6.13 33.19
N GLY A 8 10.75 -7.14 32.77
CA GLY A 8 10.54 -8.51 33.22
C GLY A 8 9.24 -9.15 32.71
N GLU A 9 8.60 -9.90 33.57
CA GLU A 9 7.39 -10.68 33.28
C GLU A 9 6.18 -9.78 32.97
N ASP A 10 6.03 -8.67 33.68
CA ASP A 10 4.90 -7.76 33.52
C ASP A 10 4.94 -7.05 32.15
N ALA A 11 6.14 -6.72 31.68
CA ALA A 11 6.31 -6.16 30.32
C ALA A 11 5.90 -7.17 29.25
N ARG A 12 6.35 -8.42 29.39
CA ARG A 12 6.00 -9.50 28.47
C ARG A 12 4.49 -9.80 28.48
N LYS A 13 3.87 -9.87 29.63
CA LYS A 13 2.42 -10.09 29.77
C LYS A 13 1.62 -8.98 29.07
N ALA A 14 1.99 -7.72 29.29
CA ALA A 14 1.30 -6.60 28.65
C ALA A 14 1.45 -6.63 27.13
N LEU A 15 2.66 -6.90 26.60
CA LEU A 15 2.87 -7.03 25.14
C LEU A 15 2.05 -8.19 24.56
N CYS A 16 2.05 -9.37 25.20
CA CYS A 16 1.27 -10.52 24.75
C CYS A 16 -0.23 -10.23 24.77
N ALA A 17 -0.75 -9.56 25.80
CA ALA A 17 -2.15 -9.18 25.89
C ALA A 17 -2.56 -8.27 24.71
N GLY A 18 -1.71 -7.31 24.35
CA GLY A 18 -1.95 -6.46 23.18
C GLY A 18 -1.91 -7.21 21.86
N ILE A 19 -0.93 -8.12 21.69
CA ILE A 19 -0.85 -9.01 20.52
C ILE A 19 -2.11 -9.85 20.39
N ASP A 20 -2.53 -10.49 21.50
CA ASP A 20 -3.70 -11.35 21.52
C ASP A 20 -4.99 -10.58 21.24
N THR A 21 -5.15 -9.38 21.78
CA THR A 21 -6.33 -8.55 21.57
C THR A 21 -6.48 -8.20 20.09
N LEU A 22 -5.43 -7.73 19.44
CA LEU A 22 -5.47 -7.40 18.00
C LEU A 22 -5.67 -8.66 17.16
N ALA A 23 -4.86 -9.70 17.38
CA ALA A 23 -4.91 -10.91 16.58
C ALA A 23 -6.24 -11.66 16.70
N ASN A 24 -6.83 -11.73 17.90
CA ASN A 24 -8.14 -12.34 18.11
C ASN A 24 -9.26 -11.57 17.41
N THR A 25 -9.16 -10.25 17.31
CA THR A 25 -10.11 -9.44 16.54
C THR A 25 -10.00 -9.73 15.03
N VAL A 26 -8.79 -9.70 14.50
CA VAL A 26 -8.53 -9.99 13.07
C VAL A 26 -8.86 -11.44 12.73
N LYS A 27 -8.56 -12.39 13.60
CA LYS A 27 -8.81 -13.84 13.42
C LYS A 27 -10.27 -14.19 13.17
N THR A 28 -11.22 -13.38 13.63
CA THR A 28 -12.66 -13.61 13.42
C THR A 28 -13.05 -13.57 11.94
N THR A 29 -12.24 -12.96 11.08
CA THR A 29 -12.47 -12.84 9.63
C THR A 29 -11.92 -14.03 8.82
N LEU A 30 -11.18 -14.95 9.45
CA LEU A 30 -10.45 -16.00 8.76
C LEU A 30 -11.37 -17.15 8.26
N GLY A 31 -11.16 -17.51 7.01
CA GLY A 31 -11.69 -18.74 6.42
C GLY A 31 -13.20 -18.71 6.08
N PRO A 32 -13.78 -19.85 5.71
CA PRO A 32 -15.16 -19.91 5.18
C PRO A 32 -16.25 -19.59 6.23
N LYS A 33 -15.90 -19.56 7.50
CA LYS A 33 -16.76 -19.11 8.61
C LYS A 33 -16.39 -17.70 9.10
N GLY A 34 -15.52 -17.01 8.36
CA GLY A 34 -15.11 -15.64 8.65
C GLY A 34 -16.31 -14.70 8.73
N ARG A 35 -16.19 -13.70 9.63
CA ARG A 35 -17.23 -12.70 9.87
C ARG A 35 -16.65 -11.33 9.65
N ASN A 36 -17.51 -10.38 9.33
CA ASN A 36 -17.12 -8.98 9.28
C ASN A 36 -16.93 -8.41 10.68
N VAL A 37 -16.01 -7.47 10.81
CA VAL A 37 -15.79 -6.65 12.00
C VAL A 37 -16.40 -5.29 11.75
N VAL A 38 -17.07 -4.73 12.75
CA VAL A 38 -17.63 -3.38 12.71
C VAL A 38 -16.70 -2.45 13.47
N LEU A 39 -16.13 -1.48 12.77
CA LEU A 39 -15.20 -0.50 13.32
C LEU A 39 -15.93 0.84 13.52
N GLY A 40 -15.95 1.34 14.75
CA GLY A 40 -16.55 2.63 15.07
C GLY A 40 -15.65 3.77 14.58
N LYS A 41 -16.21 4.70 13.80
CA LYS A 41 -15.52 5.93 13.40
C LYS A 41 -15.95 7.10 14.27
N LYS A 42 -15.04 8.04 14.54
CA LYS A 42 -15.35 9.29 15.26
C LYS A 42 -16.34 10.17 14.48
N PHE A 43 -16.30 10.10 13.16
CA PHE A 43 -17.18 10.85 12.24
C PHE A 43 -17.63 9.92 11.11
N GLY A 44 -18.90 9.97 10.76
CA GLY A 44 -19.51 9.15 9.71
C GLY A 44 -20.01 7.79 10.20
N SER A 45 -20.42 6.95 9.25
CA SER A 45 -20.94 5.61 9.53
C SER A 45 -19.84 4.66 9.97
N PRO A 46 -20.14 3.66 10.83
CA PRO A 46 -19.19 2.60 11.15
C PRO A 46 -18.72 1.87 9.90
N LEU A 47 -17.45 1.49 9.87
CA LEU A 47 -16.88 0.69 8.79
C LEU A 47 -17.11 -0.78 9.06
N ILE A 48 -17.71 -1.48 8.12
CA ILE A 48 -17.89 -2.94 8.16
C ILE A 48 -16.87 -3.55 7.19
N THR A 49 -15.97 -4.36 7.69
CA THR A 49 -14.90 -4.95 6.87
C THR A 49 -14.48 -6.32 7.39
N ASN A 50 -13.95 -7.15 6.50
CA ASN A 50 -13.26 -8.40 6.80
C ASN A 50 -11.76 -8.36 6.45
N ASP A 51 -11.27 -7.21 5.97
CA ASP A 51 -9.86 -7.06 5.65
C ASP A 51 -9.00 -6.92 6.90
N GLY A 52 -8.04 -7.84 7.04
CA GLY A 52 -7.18 -7.94 8.23
C GLY A 52 -6.30 -6.71 8.46
N VAL A 53 -5.74 -6.10 7.41
CA VAL A 53 -4.87 -4.93 7.57
C VAL A 53 -5.67 -3.69 7.95
N THR A 54 -6.85 -3.49 7.38
CA THR A 54 -7.76 -2.40 7.74
C THR A 54 -8.17 -2.49 9.19
N ILE A 55 -8.56 -3.69 9.66
CA ILE A 55 -8.90 -3.92 11.06
C ILE A 55 -7.70 -3.64 11.96
N ALA A 56 -6.52 -4.18 11.61
CA ALA A 56 -5.31 -4.01 12.41
C ALA A 56 -4.88 -2.54 12.55
N LYS A 57 -5.08 -1.72 11.53
CA LYS A 57 -4.74 -0.28 11.54
C LYS A 57 -5.64 0.54 12.47
N GLU A 58 -6.89 0.15 12.62
CA GLU A 58 -7.89 0.89 13.42
C GLU A 58 -7.87 0.51 14.92
N ILE A 59 -7.19 -0.60 15.29
CA ILE A 59 -7.15 -1.03 16.69
C ILE A 59 -6.14 -0.20 17.48
N GLU A 60 -6.64 0.54 18.48
CA GLU A 60 -5.86 1.23 19.49
C GLU A 60 -6.32 0.78 20.90
N LEU A 61 -5.37 0.43 21.76
CA LEU A 61 -5.62 -0.01 23.12
C LEU A 61 -5.34 1.12 24.12
N LYS A 62 -6.12 1.16 25.20
CA LYS A 62 -5.99 2.20 26.24
C LYS A 62 -4.69 2.09 27.03
N ASP A 63 -4.24 0.87 27.36
CA ASP A 63 -2.95 0.67 28.00
C ASP A 63 -1.82 0.84 26.98
N ALA A 64 -0.87 1.71 27.30
CA ALA A 64 0.22 2.04 26.39
C ALA A 64 1.15 0.85 26.10
N PHE A 65 1.35 -0.04 27.06
CA PHE A 65 2.21 -1.23 26.90
C PHE A 65 1.52 -2.33 26.11
N GLU A 66 0.21 -2.54 26.34
CA GLU A 66 -0.59 -3.43 25.50
C GLU A 66 -0.66 -2.90 24.06
N ASN A 67 -0.85 -1.58 23.91
CA ASN A 67 -0.88 -0.96 22.59
C ASN A 67 0.43 -1.14 21.82
N MET A 68 1.58 -1.16 22.48
CA MET A 68 2.85 -1.52 21.83
C MET A 68 2.82 -2.94 21.27
N GLY A 69 2.25 -3.90 21.99
CA GLY A 69 2.05 -5.27 21.50
C GLY A 69 1.15 -5.33 20.28
N ALA A 70 0.04 -4.60 20.29
CA ALA A 70 -0.84 -4.46 19.13
C ALA A 70 -0.12 -3.84 17.93
N GLN A 71 0.69 -2.81 18.15
CA GLN A 71 1.48 -2.15 17.09
C GLN A 71 2.47 -3.10 16.41
N LEU A 72 3.12 -4.00 17.14
CA LEU A 72 4.01 -5.00 16.56
C LEU A 72 3.29 -5.93 15.58
N VAL A 73 2.09 -6.37 15.91
CA VAL A 73 1.29 -7.23 15.01
C VAL A 73 0.68 -6.42 13.87
N ARG A 74 0.30 -5.16 14.10
CA ARG A 74 -0.11 -4.24 13.04
C ARG A 74 0.98 -4.11 11.98
N GLU A 75 2.24 -3.99 12.40
CA GLU A 75 3.39 -3.92 11.49
C GLU A 75 3.52 -5.19 10.63
N VAL A 76 3.26 -6.38 11.21
CA VAL A 76 3.25 -7.63 10.44
C VAL A 76 2.17 -7.60 9.35
N ALA A 77 0.94 -7.20 9.70
CA ALA A 77 -0.15 -7.09 8.73
C ALA A 77 0.17 -6.08 7.61
N THR A 78 0.73 -4.91 7.97
CA THR A 78 1.10 -3.87 7.01
C THR A 78 2.17 -4.34 6.04
N ARG A 79 3.28 -4.93 6.54
CA ARG A 79 4.35 -5.46 5.68
C ARG A 79 3.88 -6.58 4.78
N THR A 80 2.96 -7.43 5.24
CA THR A 80 2.38 -8.48 4.39
C THR A 80 1.55 -7.88 3.28
N ASN A 81 0.75 -6.84 3.58
CA ASN A 81 -0.03 -6.11 2.59
C ASN A 81 0.88 -5.46 1.53
N ASP A 82 1.93 -4.78 1.97
CA ASP A 82 2.86 -4.07 1.07
C ASP A 82 3.64 -5.05 0.15
N ALA A 83 3.92 -6.25 0.65
CA ALA A 83 4.67 -7.26 -0.11
C ALA A 83 3.81 -8.12 -1.05
N ALA A 84 2.57 -8.45 -0.65
CA ALA A 84 1.75 -9.42 -1.35
C ALA A 84 0.32 -8.95 -1.66
N GLY A 85 -0.16 -7.89 -1.03
CA GLY A 85 -1.54 -7.39 -1.19
C GLY A 85 -2.62 -8.28 -0.56
N ASP A 86 -2.25 -9.46 -0.05
CA ASP A 86 -3.17 -10.45 0.52
C ASP A 86 -2.50 -11.24 1.66
N GLY A 87 -3.29 -12.03 2.39
CA GLY A 87 -2.79 -12.89 3.47
C GLY A 87 -2.53 -12.18 4.79
N THR A 88 -2.99 -10.95 4.98
CA THR A 88 -2.77 -10.14 6.19
C THR A 88 -3.35 -10.78 7.45
N THR A 89 -4.55 -11.36 7.36
CA THR A 89 -5.19 -12.11 8.45
C THR A 89 -4.37 -13.35 8.83
N THR A 90 -3.91 -14.13 7.85
CA THR A 90 -3.08 -15.32 8.06
C THR A 90 -1.77 -14.96 8.73
N ALA A 91 -1.09 -13.91 8.25
CA ALA A 91 0.17 -13.43 8.84
C ALA A 91 -0.02 -12.98 10.30
N THR A 92 -1.12 -12.30 10.60
CA THR A 92 -1.48 -11.88 11.97
C THR A 92 -1.67 -13.08 12.90
N VAL A 93 -2.40 -14.09 12.45
CA VAL A 93 -2.64 -15.32 13.23
C VAL A 93 -1.36 -16.11 13.46
N LEU A 94 -0.50 -16.21 12.43
CA LEU A 94 0.81 -16.86 12.53
C LEU A 94 1.73 -16.10 13.49
N ALA A 95 1.75 -14.77 13.45
CA ALA A 95 2.54 -13.96 14.37
C ALA A 95 2.11 -14.19 15.82
N GLN A 96 0.80 -14.21 16.11
CA GLN A 96 0.27 -14.54 17.44
C GLN A 96 0.72 -15.93 17.89
N ALA A 97 0.57 -16.94 17.05
CA ALA A 97 0.93 -18.32 17.38
C ALA A 97 2.44 -18.45 17.68
N LEU A 98 3.29 -17.85 16.85
CA LEU A 98 4.75 -17.85 17.03
C LEU A 98 5.15 -17.16 18.34
N VAL A 99 4.55 -16.01 18.64
CA VAL A 99 4.83 -15.30 19.91
C VAL A 99 4.38 -16.13 21.10
N ASN A 100 3.16 -16.65 21.08
CA ASN A 100 2.63 -17.41 22.22
C ASN A 100 3.42 -18.68 22.49
N GLU A 101 3.79 -19.45 21.45
CA GLU A 101 4.63 -20.65 21.62
C GLU A 101 6.07 -20.29 22.01
N GLY A 102 6.64 -19.24 21.43
CA GLY A 102 7.96 -18.74 21.82
C GLY A 102 8.01 -18.30 23.29
N MET A 103 6.98 -17.59 23.75
CA MET A 103 6.88 -17.11 25.12
C MET A 103 6.71 -18.23 26.15
N LYS A 104 6.02 -19.32 25.81
CA LYS A 104 5.94 -20.53 26.69
C LYS A 104 7.33 -21.10 26.91
N ASN A 105 8.15 -21.21 25.86
CA ASN A 105 9.51 -21.73 25.98
C ASN A 105 10.41 -20.79 26.80
N VAL A 106 10.32 -19.48 26.58
CA VAL A 106 11.08 -18.48 27.35
C VAL A 106 10.66 -18.49 28.82
N ALA A 107 9.36 -18.62 29.14
CA ALA A 107 8.85 -18.73 30.48
C ALA A 107 9.34 -20.02 31.18
N ALA A 108 9.52 -21.10 30.42
CA ALA A 108 10.11 -22.36 30.91
C ALA A 108 11.63 -22.33 31.10
N GLY A 109 12.29 -21.17 30.81
CA GLY A 109 13.72 -20.98 31.04
C GLY A 109 14.60 -21.14 29.80
N ALA A 110 14.02 -21.32 28.61
CA ALA A 110 14.80 -21.37 27.39
C ALA A 110 15.47 -20.01 27.08
N ASN A 111 16.68 -20.04 26.54
CA ASN A 111 17.38 -18.84 26.14
C ASN A 111 16.67 -18.19 24.95
N PRO A 112 16.18 -16.94 25.07
CA PRO A 112 15.46 -16.25 24.00
C PRO A 112 16.23 -16.15 22.69
N MET A 113 17.55 -16.04 22.75
CA MET A 113 18.40 -15.95 21.56
C MET A 113 18.49 -17.28 20.81
N ASP A 114 18.45 -18.40 21.52
CA ASP A 114 18.42 -19.72 20.89
C ASP A 114 17.05 -20.02 20.30
N VAL A 115 15.97 -19.63 20.97
CA VAL A 115 14.60 -19.68 20.40
C VAL A 115 14.54 -18.87 19.12
N LYS A 116 15.05 -17.63 19.10
CA LYS A 116 15.13 -16.80 17.90
C LYS A 116 15.88 -17.48 16.75
N ARG A 117 17.06 -18.06 17.03
CA ARG A 117 17.85 -18.78 16.01
C ARG A 117 17.11 -19.99 15.44
N GLY A 118 16.40 -20.71 16.32
CA GLY A 118 15.55 -21.85 15.92
C GLY A 118 14.41 -21.41 15.01
N MET A 119 13.70 -20.34 15.37
CA MET A 119 12.63 -19.75 14.55
C MET A 119 13.16 -19.31 13.17
N GLN A 120 14.32 -18.65 13.10
CA GLN A 120 14.91 -18.22 11.83
C GLN A 120 15.23 -19.41 10.91
N LYS A 121 15.76 -20.52 11.47
CA LYS A 121 15.99 -21.75 10.68
C LYS A 121 14.69 -22.37 10.18
N ALA A 122 13.67 -22.43 11.05
CA ALA A 122 12.37 -22.97 10.71
C ALA A 122 11.69 -22.15 9.59
N VAL A 123 11.75 -20.81 9.69
CA VAL A 123 11.23 -19.91 8.65
C VAL A 123 11.92 -20.14 7.31
N LYS A 124 13.25 -20.26 7.29
CA LYS A 124 14.00 -20.55 6.05
C LYS A 124 13.52 -21.85 5.42
N CYS A 125 13.42 -22.92 6.19
CA CYS A 125 12.95 -24.22 5.71
C CYS A 125 11.50 -24.16 5.22
N ALA A 126 10.60 -23.44 5.91
CA ALA A 126 9.23 -23.28 5.50
C ALA A 126 9.12 -22.50 4.19
N VAL A 127 9.88 -21.41 4.02
CA VAL A 127 9.91 -20.63 2.77
C VAL A 127 10.39 -21.48 1.59
N GLU A 128 11.45 -22.28 1.77
CA GLU A 128 11.95 -23.20 0.75
C GLU A 128 10.89 -24.25 0.37
N ALA A 129 10.17 -24.80 1.36
CA ALA A 129 9.08 -25.75 1.12
C ALA A 129 7.89 -25.10 0.39
N PHE A 130 7.52 -23.88 0.75
CA PHE A 130 6.47 -23.14 0.04
C PHE A 130 6.86 -22.85 -1.41
N ALA A 131 8.08 -22.41 -1.65
CA ALA A 131 8.59 -22.18 -3.00
C ALA A 131 8.57 -23.46 -3.86
N ALA A 132 8.97 -24.60 -3.28
CA ALA A 132 8.96 -25.90 -3.97
C ALA A 132 7.53 -26.40 -4.29
N ASN A 133 6.54 -26.08 -3.46
CA ASN A 133 5.15 -26.48 -3.65
C ASN A 133 4.31 -25.44 -4.41
N SER A 134 4.85 -24.25 -4.66
CA SER A 134 4.12 -23.19 -5.35
C SER A 134 3.95 -23.53 -6.84
N GLN A 135 2.80 -23.18 -7.39
CA GLN A 135 2.52 -23.27 -8.82
C GLN A 135 2.50 -21.86 -9.41
N LYS A 136 3.14 -21.70 -10.56
CA LYS A 136 3.08 -20.42 -11.28
C LYS A 136 1.70 -20.19 -11.83
N VAL A 137 1.19 -18.98 -11.67
CA VAL A 137 -0.06 -18.53 -12.30
C VAL A 137 0.13 -18.54 -13.81
N ASN A 138 -0.76 -19.24 -14.53
CA ASN A 138 -0.66 -19.41 -15.98
C ASN A 138 -2.01 -19.14 -16.65
N GLY A 139 -2.10 -18.00 -17.31
CA GLY A 139 -3.27 -17.59 -18.09
C GLY A 139 -4.45 -17.05 -17.26
N SER A 140 -5.47 -16.58 -17.97
CA SER A 140 -6.61 -15.84 -17.45
C SER A 140 -7.40 -16.60 -16.38
N LYS A 141 -7.54 -17.93 -16.52
CA LYS A 141 -8.27 -18.75 -15.54
C LYS A 141 -7.64 -18.78 -14.16
N ASP A 142 -6.31 -18.84 -14.10
CA ASP A 142 -5.61 -18.82 -12.82
C ASP A 142 -5.64 -17.42 -12.19
N ILE A 143 -5.55 -16.39 -13.01
CA ILE A 143 -5.72 -14.99 -12.57
C ILE A 143 -7.13 -14.80 -11.98
N ALA A 144 -8.17 -15.27 -12.68
CA ALA A 144 -9.55 -15.21 -12.19
C ALA A 144 -9.72 -15.94 -10.84
N ARG A 145 -9.08 -17.10 -10.67
CA ARG A 145 -9.11 -17.85 -9.39
C ARG A 145 -8.45 -17.05 -8.25
N VAL A 146 -7.27 -16.48 -8.49
CA VAL A 146 -6.56 -15.67 -7.49
C VAL A 146 -7.41 -14.45 -7.13
N GLY A 147 -7.92 -13.72 -8.13
CA GLY A 147 -8.80 -12.57 -7.92
C GLY A 147 -10.08 -12.93 -7.16
N THR A 148 -10.70 -14.08 -7.49
CA THR A 148 -11.90 -14.57 -6.78
C THR A 148 -11.62 -14.89 -5.31
N VAL A 149 -10.50 -15.54 -5.02
CA VAL A 149 -10.12 -15.87 -3.63
C VAL A 149 -9.85 -14.61 -2.82
N SER A 150 -9.15 -13.65 -3.40
CA SER A 150 -8.82 -12.39 -2.73
C SER A 150 -10.03 -11.49 -2.50
N ALA A 151 -10.89 -11.32 -3.53
CA ALA A 151 -12.08 -10.49 -3.45
C ALA A 151 -13.26 -11.17 -2.73
N GLY A 152 -13.26 -12.51 -2.65
CA GLY A 152 -14.42 -13.29 -2.19
C GLY A 152 -15.60 -13.29 -3.17
N ASP A 153 -15.39 -12.78 -4.40
CA ASP A 153 -16.44 -12.65 -5.43
C ASP A 153 -15.90 -13.09 -6.80
N PRO A 154 -16.55 -14.09 -7.45
CA PRO A 154 -16.12 -14.58 -8.76
C PRO A 154 -16.31 -13.55 -9.89
N VAL A 155 -17.26 -12.62 -9.76
CA VAL A 155 -17.48 -11.57 -10.76
C VAL A 155 -16.29 -10.60 -10.78
N ILE A 156 -15.83 -10.19 -9.61
CA ILE A 156 -14.64 -9.33 -9.47
C ILE A 156 -13.41 -10.08 -9.98
N GLY A 157 -13.25 -11.36 -9.62
CA GLY A 157 -12.16 -12.18 -10.11
C GLY A 157 -12.08 -12.26 -11.63
N GLN A 158 -13.23 -12.42 -12.28
CA GLN A 158 -13.32 -12.45 -13.74
C GLN A 158 -13.01 -11.06 -14.36
N LEU A 159 -13.54 -9.98 -13.80
CA LEU A 159 -13.24 -8.61 -14.25
C LEU A 159 -11.73 -8.30 -14.20
N ILE A 160 -11.05 -8.72 -13.13
CA ILE A 160 -9.60 -8.57 -13.00
C ILE A 160 -8.87 -9.38 -14.08
N ALA A 161 -9.28 -10.61 -14.33
CA ALA A 161 -8.67 -11.46 -15.35
C ALA A 161 -8.84 -10.88 -16.75
N ASP A 162 -10.05 -10.39 -17.07
CA ASP A 162 -10.35 -9.75 -18.36
C ASP A 162 -9.55 -8.44 -18.53
N ALA A 163 -9.39 -7.67 -17.47
CA ALA A 163 -8.56 -6.46 -17.46
C ALA A 163 -7.08 -6.81 -17.71
N MET A 164 -6.53 -7.80 -16.98
CA MET A 164 -5.14 -8.28 -17.17
C MET A 164 -4.87 -8.78 -18.58
N GLU A 165 -5.82 -9.46 -19.21
CA GLU A 165 -5.67 -9.92 -20.59
C GLU A 165 -5.54 -8.75 -21.57
N LYS A 166 -6.23 -7.63 -21.30
CA LYS A 166 -6.22 -6.44 -22.14
C LYS A 166 -4.99 -5.55 -21.94
N VAL A 167 -4.56 -5.39 -20.66
CA VAL A 167 -3.43 -4.48 -20.34
C VAL A 167 -2.08 -5.18 -20.35
N SER A 168 -2.02 -6.50 -20.55
CA SER A 168 -0.81 -7.33 -20.49
C SER A 168 -0.18 -7.47 -19.09
N ALA A 169 0.92 -8.24 -19.00
CA ALA A 169 1.59 -8.54 -17.72
C ALA A 169 2.22 -7.31 -17.05
N ASP A 170 2.55 -6.28 -17.82
CA ASP A 170 3.17 -5.03 -17.34
C ASP A 170 2.13 -3.93 -17.04
N GLY A 171 0.84 -4.23 -17.27
CA GLY A 171 -0.23 -3.29 -17.01
C GLY A 171 -0.54 -3.12 -15.53
N VAL A 172 -0.94 -1.92 -15.14
CA VAL A 172 -1.36 -1.60 -13.77
C VAL A 172 -2.88 -1.60 -13.70
N ILE A 173 -3.43 -2.29 -12.71
CA ILE A 173 -4.86 -2.28 -12.39
C ILE A 173 -5.04 -1.47 -11.11
N THR A 174 -5.82 -0.39 -11.20
CA THR A 174 -6.26 0.40 -10.05
C THR A 174 -7.73 0.10 -9.76
N ILE A 175 -8.12 0.13 -8.50
CA ILE A 175 -9.50 -0.09 -8.05
C ILE A 175 -9.95 1.18 -7.35
N GLU A 176 -11.06 1.75 -7.83
CA GLU A 176 -11.65 2.97 -7.28
C GLU A 176 -13.10 2.72 -6.90
N GLU A 177 -13.53 3.33 -5.78
CA GLU A 177 -14.93 3.30 -5.36
C GLU A 177 -15.72 4.38 -6.11
N ASN A 178 -16.67 3.97 -6.96
CA ASN A 178 -17.59 4.88 -7.63
C ASN A 178 -18.93 4.93 -6.90
N LYS A 179 -19.31 6.11 -6.42
CA LYS A 179 -20.59 6.34 -5.72
C LYS A 179 -21.74 6.73 -6.66
N MET A 180 -21.46 6.94 -7.94
CA MET A 180 -22.41 7.44 -8.94
C MET A 180 -23.12 6.30 -9.68
N THR A 181 -22.52 5.13 -9.77
CA THR A 181 -23.06 3.97 -10.48
C THR A 181 -23.18 2.77 -9.53
N ALA A 182 -24.24 1.98 -9.72
CA ALA A 182 -24.45 0.75 -8.95
C ALA A 182 -23.71 -0.47 -9.54
N GLU A 183 -23.23 -0.37 -10.77
CA GLU A 183 -22.58 -1.47 -11.47
C GLU A 183 -21.06 -1.33 -11.41
N THR A 184 -20.39 -2.45 -11.19
CA THR A 184 -18.92 -2.54 -11.27
C THR A 184 -18.52 -2.73 -12.73
N TYR A 185 -17.67 -1.88 -13.25
CA TYR A 185 -17.15 -1.94 -14.61
C TYR A 185 -15.64 -1.70 -14.65
N SER A 186 -15.00 -2.10 -15.73
CA SER A 186 -13.58 -1.81 -16.00
C SER A 186 -13.45 -0.83 -17.15
N GLU A 187 -12.60 0.18 -16.96
CA GLU A 187 -12.19 1.13 -17.99
C GLU A 187 -10.71 0.93 -18.29
N ILE A 188 -10.35 0.96 -19.59
CA ILE A 188 -8.97 0.77 -20.01
C ILE A 188 -8.45 2.10 -20.53
N VAL A 189 -7.34 2.52 -19.95
CA VAL A 189 -6.60 3.71 -20.37
C VAL A 189 -5.26 3.25 -20.94
N GLU A 190 -4.96 3.66 -22.15
CA GLU A 190 -3.66 3.39 -22.77
C GLU A 190 -2.62 4.40 -22.25
N GLY A 191 -1.43 3.93 -21.93
CA GLY A 191 -0.35 4.75 -21.40
C GLY A 191 0.03 4.40 -19.95
N MET A 192 0.55 5.37 -19.22
CA MET A 192 0.87 5.24 -17.79
C MET A 192 0.00 6.18 -16.96
N GLN A 193 -0.51 5.68 -15.85
CA GLN A 193 -1.26 6.47 -14.88
C GLN A 193 -0.44 6.61 -13.59
N PHE A 194 -0.40 7.83 -13.04
CA PHE A 194 0.28 8.16 -11.79
C PHE A 194 -0.72 8.70 -10.78
N ASP A 195 -0.50 8.44 -9.49
CA ASP A 195 -1.31 8.97 -8.40
C ASP A 195 -1.11 10.48 -8.16
N ARG A 196 -0.05 11.05 -8.71
CA ARG A 196 0.26 12.47 -8.58
C ARG A 196 0.04 13.19 -9.91
N GLY A 197 -0.71 14.29 -9.83
CA GLY A 197 -0.92 15.20 -10.95
C GLY A 197 0.09 16.35 -10.96
N TYR A 198 -0.33 17.51 -11.48
CA TYR A 198 0.51 18.72 -11.55
C TYR A 198 0.88 19.26 -10.16
N LEU A 199 2.07 19.85 -10.04
CA LEU A 199 2.60 20.38 -8.77
C LEU A 199 1.81 21.58 -8.24
N THR A 200 1.24 22.37 -9.13
CA THR A 200 0.53 23.62 -8.78
C THR A 200 -0.61 23.89 -9.76
N PRO A 201 -1.73 24.47 -9.27
CA PRO A 201 -2.86 24.88 -10.12
C PRO A 201 -2.48 25.86 -11.25
N TYR A 202 -1.36 26.54 -11.12
CA TYR A 202 -0.86 27.43 -12.19
C TYR A 202 -0.38 26.68 -13.44
N MET A 203 -0.24 25.34 -13.40
CA MET A 203 0.17 24.51 -14.53
C MET A 203 -1.01 23.99 -15.37
N VAL A 204 -2.26 24.25 -14.97
CA VAL A 204 -3.44 23.80 -15.71
C VAL A 204 -3.55 24.52 -17.07
N THR A 205 -3.98 23.79 -18.10
CA THR A 205 -4.29 24.35 -19.43
C THR A 205 -5.75 24.76 -19.55
N ASP A 206 -6.63 24.05 -18.83
CA ASP A 206 -8.07 24.33 -18.71
C ASP A 206 -8.38 24.68 -17.25
N THR A 207 -8.66 25.97 -16.99
CA THR A 207 -8.95 26.48 -15.66
C THR A 207 -10.36 26.17 -15.16
N GLU A 208 -11.30 25.88 -16.06
CA GLU A 208 -12.67 25.52 -15.66
C GLU A 208 -12.73 24.07 -15.16
N LYS A 209 -12.03 23.18 -15.86
CA LYS A 209 -11.95 21.75 -15.50
C LYS A 209 -10.81 21.44 -14.55
N MET A 210 -9.90 22.39 -14.30
CA MET A 210 -8.68 22.20 -13.51
C MET A 210 -7.82 21.05 -14.03
N VAL A 211 -7.62 20.98 -15.35
CA VAL A 211 -6.88 19.92 -16.05
C VAL A 211 -5.69 20.50 -16.80
N ALA A 212 -4.57 19.80 -16.82
CA ALA A 212 -3.43 20.06 -17.70
C ALA A 212 -3.46 19.04 -18.85
N ASP A 213 -3.96 19.44 -20.02
CA ASP A 213 -4.05 18.62 -21.21
C ASP A 213 -2.97 19.06 -22.21
N LEU A 214 -2.06 18.14 -22.52
CA LEU A 214 -0.85 18.42 -23.29
C LEU A 214 -0.73 17.47 -24.48
N ASP A 215 -1.30 17.83 -25.62
CA ASP A 215 -1.14 17.07 -26.87
C ASP A 215 0.27 17.21 -27.44
N ASP A 216 0.84 16.10 -27.91
CA ASP A 216 2.17 16.00 -28.55
C ASP A 216 3.29 16.63 -27.72
N ALA A 217 3.24 16.46 -26.41
CA ALA A 217 4.21 17.04 -25.49
C ALA A 217 5.58 16.37 -25.60
N ALA A 218 6.64 17.16 -25.50
CA ALA A 218 7.97 16.66 -25.16
C ALA A 218 7.99 16.25 -23.70
N ILE A 219 8.56 15.09 -23.37
CA ILE A 219 8.58 14.55 -22.01
C ILE A 219 10.02 14.52 -21.50
N LEU A 220 10.27 15.20 -20.39
CA LEU A 220 11.52 15.09 -19.61
C LEU A 220 11.26 14.20 -18.41
N ILE A 221 12.04 13.13 -18.27
CA ILE A 221 11.98 12.21 -17.13
C ILE A 221 13.31 12.25 -16.39
N THR A 222 13.27 12.49 -15.08
CA THR A 222 14.45 12.50 -14.21
C THR A 222 14.10 12.02 -12.80
N ASP A 223 15.03 11.34 -12.16
CA ASP A 223 14.99 10.93 -10.75
C ASP A 223 15.53 11.99 -9.78
N LYS A 224 15.84 13.20 -10.28
CA LYS A 224 16.44 14.28 -9.50
C LYS A 224 15.38 15.27 -9.05
N LYS A 225 15.64 15.92 -7.92
CA LYS A 225 14.99 17.17 -7.54
C LYS A 225 15.55 18.31 -8.35
N ILE A 226 14.67 19.14 -8.91
CA ILE A 226 15.04 20.31 -9.72
C ILE A 226 14.82 21.56 -8.86
N THR A 227 15.90 22.16 -8.39
CA THR A 227 15.87 23.37 -7.55
C THR A 227 16.38 24.60 -8.29
N VAL A 228 17.21 24.39 -9.33
CA VAL A 228 17.93 25.42 -10.05
C VAL A 228 17.49 25.39 -11.53
N ILE A 229 17.07 26.54 -12.06
CA ILE A 229 16.55 26.63 -13.43
C ILE A 229 17.63 26.44 -14.51
N GLN A 230 18.91 26.72 -14.16
CA GLN A 230 20.03 26.62 -15.09
C GLN A 230 20.17 25.21 -15.70
N ASP A 231 19.81 24.17 -14.96
CA ASP A 231 19.88 22.81 -15.44
C ASP A 231 18.86 22.53 -16.56
N LEU A 232 17.76 23.28 -16.58
CA LEU A 232 16.70 23.16 -17.58
C LEU A 232 16.84 24.13 -18.76
N LEU A 233 17.66 25.18 -18.64
CA LEU A 233 17.75 26.22 -19.67
C LEU A 233 17.98 25.68 -21.10
N PRO A 234 18.92 24.76 -21.36
CA PRO A 234 19.15 24.25 -22.70
C PRO A 234 17.94 23.56 -23.30
N LEU A 235 17.18 22.85 -22.45
CA LEU A 235 15.93 22.20 -22.88
C LEU A 235 14.83 23.22 -23.13
N LEU A 236 14.64 24.16 -22.22
CA LEU A 236 13.62 25.22 -22.34
C LEU A 236 13.82 26.07 -23.59
N GLU A 237 15.07 26.39 -23.96
CA GLU A 237 15.38 27.10 -25.21
C GLU A 237 14.96 26.30 -26.46
N GLN A 238 15.12 24.98 -26.44
CA GLN A 238 14.67 24.12 -27.55
C GLN A 238 13.13 24.05 -27.59
N ILE A 239 12.47 23.93 -26.45
CA ILE A 239 11.01 23.93 -26.37
C ILE A 239 10.43 25.22 -26.90
N VAL A 240 10.96 26.35 -26.50
CA VAL A 240 10.53 27.67 -27.02
C VAL A 240 10.73 27.77 -28.54
N LYS A 241 11.86 27.30 -29.09
CA LYS A 241 12.14 27.31 -30.51
C LYS A 241 11.22 26.39 -31.32
N THR A 242 10.84 25.25 -30.75
CA THR A 242 9.99 24.25 -31.42
C THR A 242 8.50 24.51 -31.24
N GLY A 243 8.12 25.33 -30.24
CA GLY A 243 6.73 25.56 -29.87
C GLY A 243 6.01 24.35 -29.25
N LYS A 244 6.75 23.29 -28.92
CA LYS A 244 6.17 22.10 -28.31
C LYS A 244 5.78 22.36 -26.84
N LYS A 245 4.74 21.68 -26.38
CA LYS A 245 4.38 21.62 -24.98
C LYS A 245 5.40 20.75 -24.23
N LEU A 246 5.64 21.00 -22.93
CA LEU A 246 6.63 20.27 -22.13
C LEU A 246 5.97 19.66 -20.89
N LEU A 247 6.11 18.35 -20.73
CA LEU A 247 5.81 17.63 -19.49
C LEU A 247 7.11 17.24 -18.79
N ILE A 248 7.26 17.64 -17.54
CA ILE A 248 8.41 17.26 -16.69
C ILE A 248 7.93 16.28 -15.65
N ILE A 249 8.52 15.08 -15.61
CA ILE A 249 8.33 14.05 -14.58
C ILE A 249 9.64 13.99 -13.81
N ALA A 250 9.61 14.49 -12.57
CA ALA A 250 10.76 14.58 -11.68
C ALA A 250 10.38 14.12 -10.27
N GLU A 251 11.38 13.84 -9.41
CA GLU A 251 11.10 13.56 -7.99
C GLU A 251 10.38 14.75 -7.33
N ASP A 252 10.88 15.96 -7.57
CA ASP A 252 10.25 17.21 -7.14
C ASP A 252 10.80 18.40 -7.95
N ILE A 253 10.03 19.50 -8.01
CA ILE A 253 10.49 20.79 -8.56
C ILE A 253 10.13 21.87 -7.55
N GLU A 254 11.13 22.55 -7.02
CA GLU A 254 10.96 23.54 -5.94
C GLU A 254 11.82 24.79 -6.13
N GLY A 255 11.61 25.78 -5.29
CA GLY A 255 12.43 26.99 -5.21
C GLY A 255 12.39 27.87 -6.45
N GLU A 256 13.57 28.32 -6.91
CA GLU A 256 13.73 29.20 -8.06
C GLU A 256 13.27 28.57 -9.38
N ALA A 257 13.53 27.27 -9.53
CA ALA A 257 13.12 26.54 -10.74
C ALA A 257 11.60 26.58 -10.94
N LEU A 258 10.84 26.22 -9.90
CA LEU A 258 9.38 26.22 -9.94
C LEU A 258 8.82 27.62 -10.23
N SER A 259 9.31 28.62 -9.50
CA SER A 259 8.86 30.01 -9.64
C SER A 259 9.10 30.53 -11.08
N THR A 260 10.25 30.23 -11.65
CA THR A 260 10.62 30.64 -13.01
C THR A 260 9.76 29.94 -14.05
N LEU A 261 9.50 28.64 -13.89
CA LEU A 261 8.61 27.89 -14.79
C LEU A 261 7.19 28.47 -14.77
N ILE A 262 6.64 28.76 -13.58
CA ILE A 262 5.29 29.34 -13.42
C ILE A 262 5.21 30.72 -14.11
N VAL A 263 6.18 31.60 -13.85
CA VAL A 263 6.17 32.95 -14.43
C VAL A 263 6.23 32.91 -15.94
N ASN A 264 7.09 32.08 -16.52
CA ASN A 264 7.22 31.97 -17.98
C ASN A 264 5.99 31.33 -18.63
N ARG A 265 5.38 30.33 -17.97
CA ARG A 265 4.11 29.76 -18.40
C ARG A 265 2.99 30.81 -18.42
N LEU A 266 2.84 31.59 -17.34
CA LEU A 266 1.84 32.66 -17.24
C LEU A 266 2.06 33.78 -18.29
N ARG A 267 3.31 34.01 -18.68
CA ARG A 267 3.66 34.93 -19.80
C ARG A 267 3.42 34.32 -21.17
N GLY A 268 3.07 33.05 -21.27
CA GLY A 268 2.85 32.37 -22.54
C GLY A 268 4.13 32.06 -23.32
N THR A 269 5.29 32.06 -22.66
CA THR A 269 6.58 31.75 -23.33
C THR A 269 6.65 30.29 -23.75
N PHE A 270 6.06 29.37 -22.96
CA PHE A 270 5.89 27.95 -23.25
C PHE A 270 4.71 27.37 -22.45
N THR A 271 4.29 26.17 -22.81
CA THR A 271 3.23 25.41 -22.11
C THR A 271 3.81 24.10 -21.61
#